data_35c2263b85b6f4d41497dd41829adc8c
#
_entry.id   35c2263b85b6f4d41497dd41829adc8c
#
_cell.length_a   1.000
_cell.length_b   1.000
_cell.length_c   1.000
_cell.angle_alpha   90.00
_cell.angle_beta   90.00
_cell.angle_gamma   90.00
#
_symmetry.space_group_name_H-M   'P 1'
#
loop_
_entity.id
_entity.type
_entity.pdbx_description
1 polymer ?
#
loop_
_entity_poly.entity_id
_entity_poly.type
_entity_poly.pdbx_seq_one_letter_code
_entity_poly.pdbx_strand_id
1 'polypeptide(L)'
;NLALNDGDIDANFFQHVPYLESFAKDRRLNITYLAKVHIETMGAYSGRVRSIKDLPNKAKVGIPNDPTNAGRALLLLQKAGLLGVDKKAGITATIFDIVSNPKNLQIIELDAAQLPRSLEDMDLAIINSNFAMEAKLVPTKDALFMEDSDSPYANVLAIRNVDKGNPALRELAQALISKEVAEFIARKYQGSVVPAPSLNL
;
A
#
# COMPACT_ATOMS: atom_id res chain seq x y z
N ASN A 1 -11.44 7.55 -8.72
CA ASN A 1 -12.53 7.69 -7.73
C ASN A 1 -13.51 8.79 -8.12
N LEU A 2 -13.03 9.90 -8.73
CA LEU A 2 -13.93 10.94 -9.24
C LEU A 2 -14.76 10.39 -10.41
N ALA A 3 -14.13 9.80 -11.42
CA ALA A 3 -14.82 9.19 -12.55
C ALA A 3 -15.85 8.12 -12.11
N LEU A 4 -15.54 7.35 -11.05
CA LEU A 4 -16.48 6.40 -10.46
C LEU A 4 -17.70 7.11 -9.84
N ASN A 5 -17.45 8.14 -9.04
CA ASN A 5 -18.51 8.92 -8.39
C ASN A 5 -19.41 9.62 -9.41
N ASP A 6 -18.82 10.15 -10.49
CA ASP A 6 -19.51 10.91 -11.53
C ASP A 6 -20.23 10.00 -12.55
N GLY A 7 -19.99 8.69 -12.49
CA GLY A 7 -20.65 7.70 -13.33
C GLY A 7 -19.99 7.44 -14.68
N ASP A 8 -18.80 7.97 -14.90
CA ASP A 8 -18.02 7.73 -16.12
C ASP A 8 -17.51 6.28 -16.21
N ILE A 9 -17.34 5.63 -15.05
CA ILE A 9 -17.05 4.21 -14.92
C ILE A 9 -17.95 3.59 -13.86
N ASP A 10 -18.19 2.28 -13.93
CA ASP A 10 -19.07 1.56 -13.00
C ASP A 10 -18.34 0.98 -11.80
N ALA A 11 -17.06 0.69 -11.93
CA ALA A 11 -16.20 0.19 -10.87
C ALA A 11 -14.74 0.58 -11.11
N ASN A 12 -13.90 0.52 -10.07
CA ASN A 12 -12.46 0.55 -10.22
C ASN A 12 -11.79 -0.46 -9.28
N PHE A 13 -10.58 -0.88 -9.66
CA PHE A 13 -9.78 -1.84 -8.90
C PHE A 13 -8.30 -1.45 -8.97
N PHE A 14 -7.83 -0.58 -8.07
CA PHE A 14 -6.46 -0.07 -8.05
C PHE A 14 -5.98 0.36 -6.66
N GLN A 15 -6.84 0.31 -5.64
CA GLN A 15 -6.63 0.93 -4.34
C GLN A 15 -6.99 0.00 -3.19
N HIS A 16 -6.39 0.21 -2.03
CA HIS A 16 -6.72 -0.50 -0.80
C HIS A 16 -7.78 0.24 0.05
N VAL A 17 -8.40 -0.48 0.98
CA VAL A 17 -9.48 0.03 1.85
C VAL A 17 -9.15 1.39 2.47
N PRO A 18 -8.03 1.58 3.23
CA PRO A 18 -7.77 2.87 3.87
C PRO A 18 -7.63 4.03 2.88
N TYR A 19 -7.07 3.81 1.68
CA TYR A 19 -6.98 4.85 0.65
C TYR A 19 -8.37 5.24 0.13
N LEU A 20 -9.21 4.24 -0.20
CA LEU A 20 -10.58 4.49 -0.64
C LEU A 20 -11.37 5.30 0.39
N GLU A 21 -11.32 4.88 1.67
CA GLU A 21 -12.06 5.53 2.74
C GLU A 21 -11.60 6.97 3.00
N SER A 22 -10.27 7.20 3.04
CA SER A 22 -9.70 8.54 3.20
C SER A 22 -10.10 9.44 2.02
N PHE A 23 -9.89 8.98 0.79
CA PHE A 23 -10.21 9.74 -0.42
C PHE A 23 -11.71 10.08 -0.51
N ALA A 24 -12.57 9.11 -0.21
CA ALA A 24 -14.03 9.31 -0.24
C ALA A 24 -14.48 10.31 0.83
N LYS A 25 -13.94 10.22 2.05
CA LYS A 25 -14.23 11.13 3.15
C LYS A 25 -13.80 12.56 2.83
N ASP A 26 -12.56 12.75 2.40
CA ASP A 26 -11.97 14.08 2.15
C ASP A 26 -12.69 14.83 1.03
N ARG A 27 -13.20 14.09 0.04
CA ARG A 27 -13.91 14.64 -1.12
C ARG A 27 -15.42 14.49 -1.06
N ARG A 28 -15.95 13.93 0.03
CA ARG A 28 -17.39 13.69 0.26
C ARG A 28 -18.03 12.88 -0.87
N LEU A 29 -17.32 11.85 -1.36
CA LEU A 29 -17.80 10.97 -2.42
C LEU A 29 -18.69 9.87 -1.86
N ASN A 30 -19.70 9.47 -2.62
CA ASN A 30 -20.63 8.41 -2.26
C ASN A 30 -20.22 7.06 -2.87
N ILE A 31 -19.00 6.65 -2.59
CA ILE A 31 -18.40 5.40 -3.08
C ILE A 31 -18.05 4.46 -1.92
N THR A 32 -17.98 3.18 -2.21
CA THR A 32 -17.65 2.10 -1.27
C THR A 32 -16.92 0.98 -2.00
N TYR A 33 -16.74 -0.16 -1.36
CA TYR A 33 -16.22 -1.36 -2.05
C TYR A 33 -17.19 -2.54 -1.90
N LEU A 34 -17.14 -3.46 -2.86
CA LEU A 34 -17.97 -4.66 -2.90
C LEU A 34 -17.19 -5.92 -2.50
N ALA A 35 -15.90 -5.97 -2.80
CA ALA A 35 -15.04 -7.10 -2.45
C ALA A 35 -13.61 -6.62 -2.11
N LYS A 36 -12.97 -7.32 -1.16
CA LYS A 36 -11.52 -7.33 -0.99
C LYS A 36 -10.96 -8.48 -1.81
N VAL A 37 -9.86 -8.27 -2.51
CA VAL A 37 -9.32 -9.26 -3.45
C VAL A 37 -7.95 -9.76 -3.03
N HIS A 38 -6.99 -8.85 -2.79
CA HIS A 38 -5.62 -9.20 -2.46
C HIS A 38 -4.94 -8.10 -1.63
N ILE A 39 -3.83 -8.44 -1.00
CA ILE A 39 -2.93 -7.49 -0.34
C ILE A 39 -1.64 -7.43 -1.14
N GLU A 40 -1.24 -6.22 -1.53
CA GLU A 40 0.09 -5.92 -2.03
C GLU A 40 0.95 -5.46 -0.87
N THR A 41 1.91 -6.26 -0.47
CA THR A 41 2.77 -5.94 0.67
C THR A 41 3.69 -4.75 0.32
N MET A 42 3.94 -3.89 1.29
CA MET A 42 4.89 -2.79 1.13
C MET A 42 6.28 -3.25 1.58
N GLY A 43 7.32 -2.84 0.88
CA GLY A 43 8.69 -3.24 1.17
C GLY A 43 9.66 -2.07 1.29
N ALA A 44 10.77 -2.32 2.01
CA ALA A 44 11.89 -1.41 2.15
C ALA A 44 13.04 -1.86 1.23
N TYR A 45 13.47 -1.00 0.32
CA TYR A 45 14.47 -1.30 -0.71
C TYR A 45 15.65 -0.35 -0.62
N SER A 46 16.82 -0.84 -1.01
CA SER A 46 18.06 -0.02 -1.09
C SER A 46 18.94 -0.49 -2.22
N GLY A 47 19.52 0.47 -2.96
CA GLY A 47 20.64 0.21 -3.87
C GLY A 47 22.02 0.30 -3.20
N ARG A 48 22.08 0.73 -1.93
CA ARG A 48 23.35 1.10 -1.26
C ARG A 48 23.72 0.16 -0.12
N VAL A 49 22.74 -0.34 0.66
CA VAL A 49 22.99 -1.23 1.80
C VAL A 49 22.37 -2.60 1.58
N ARG A 50 22.88 -3.61 2.26
CA ARG A 50 22.41 -5.00 2.19
C ARG A 50 21.54 -5.38 3.38
N SER A 51 21.52 -4.56 4.41
CA SER A 51 20.72 -4.76 5.62
C SER A 51 20.26 -3.41 6.18
N ILE A 52 19.09 -3.37 6.79
CA ILE A 52 18.59 -2.18 7.49
C ILE A 52 19.51 -1.77 8.67
N LYS A 53 20.30 -2.72 9.21
CA LYS A 53 21.28 -2.45 10.28
C LYS A 53 22.44 -1.60 9.78
N ASP A 54 22.77 -1.70 8.49
CA ASP A 54 23.90 -1.00 7.86
C ASP A 54 23.54 0.44 7.45
N LEU A 55 22.29 0.87 7.64
CA LEU A 55 21.89 2.25 7.36
C LEU A 55 22.72 3.23 8.18
N PRO A 56 23.36 4.24 7.54
CA PRO A 56 24.14 5.24 8.24
C PRO A 56 23.25 6.18 9.07
N ASN A 57 23.88 6.90 9.99
CA ASN A 57 23.21 8.04 10.63
C ASN A 57 22.88 9.10 9.57
N LYS A 58 21.73 9.74 9.71
CA LYS A 58 21.18 10.73 8.76
C LYS A 58 20.88 10.14 7.37
N ALA A 59 20.68 8.82 7.28
CA ALA A 59 20.27 8.18 6.03
C ALA A 59 19.02 8.86 5.45
N LYS A 60 18.99 9.04 4.14
CA LYS A 60 17.84 9.53 3.38
C LYS A 60 16.87 8.38 3.13
N VAL A 61 15.63 8.52 3.61
CA VAL A 61 14.59 7.51 3.49
C VAL A 61 13.40 8.07 2.72
N GLY A 62 13.19 7.57 1.51
CA GLY A 62 12.03 7.94 0.69
C GLY A 62 10.76 7.17 1.12
N ILE A 63 9.64 7.87 1.24
CA ILE A 63 8.31 7.29 1.52
C ILE A 63 7.25 7.89 0.59
N PRO A 64 6.11 7.21 0.37
CA PRO A 64 4.97 7.81 -0.37
C PRO A 64 4.47 9.09 0.30
N ASN A 65 3.97 10.04 -0.51
CA ASN A 65 3.45 11.33 -0.03
C ASN A 65 1.92 11.36 0.14
N ASP A 66 1.19 10.31 -0.22
CA ASP A 66 -0.23 10.24 0.08
C ASP A 66 -0.46 9.84 1.55
N PRO A 67 -1.49 10.39 2.21
CA PRO A 67 -1.65 10.26 3.67
C PRO A 67 -1.66 8.81 4.18
N THR A 68 -2.27 7.89 3.43
CA THR A 68 -2.45 6.52 3.89
C THR A 68 -1.21 5.66 3.67
N ASN A 69 -0.49 5.82 2.53
CA ASN A 69 0.75 5.10 2.31
C ASN A 69 1.93 5.74 3.04
N ALA A 70 1.93 7.08 3.29
CA ALA A 70 2.90 7.71 4.19
C ALA A 70 2.83 7.11 5.60
N GLY A 71 1.63 7.07 6.20
CA GLY A 71 1.42 6.45 7.51
C GLY A 71 1.82 4.98 7.54
N ARG A 72 1.44 4.22 6.51
CA ARG A 72 1.82 2.82 6.34
C ARG A 72 3.35 2.63 6.30
N ALA A 73 4.06 3.49 5.54
CA ALA A 73 5.51 3.45 5.44
C ALA A 73 6.18 3.76 6.80
N LEU A 74 5.68 4.74 7.55
CA LEU A 74 6.19 5.06 8.89
C LEU A 74 5.99 3.90 9.86
N LEU A 75 4.82 3.23 9.82
CA LEU A 75 4.57 2.04 10.64
C LEU A 75 5.47 0.86 10.25
N LEU A 76 5.79 0.71 8.96
CA LEU A 76 6.74 -0.30 8.50
C LEU A 76 8.16 0.00 9.01
N LEU A 77 8.62 1.26 8.96
CA LEU A 77 9.90 1.69 9.52
C LEU A 77 9.95 1.50 11.05
N GLN A 78 8.84 1.74 11.75
CA GLN A 78 8.72 1.45 13.18
C GLN A 78 8.87 -0.06 13.45
N LYS A 79 8.19 -0.89 12.68
CA LYS A 79 8.28 -2.36 12.81
C LYS A 79 9.70 -2.87 12.55
N ALA A 80 10.43 -2.22 11.62
CA ALA A 80 11.85 -2.48 11.37
C ALA A 80 12.79 -1.98 12.48
N GLY A 81 12.26 -1.27 13.51
CA GLY A 81 13.06 -0.72 14.62
C GLY A 81 13.89 0.51 14.25
N LEU A 82 13.57 1.17 13.13
CA LEU A 82 14.32 2.32 12.62
C LEU A 82 13.85 3.65 13.20
N LEU A 83 12.58 3.75 13.57
CA LEU A 83 11.98 4.91 14.22
C LEU A 83 10.82 4.49 15.12
N GLY A 84 10.29 5.42 15.92
CA GLY A 84 9.06 5.22 16.69
C GLY A 84 8.02 6.26 16.31
N VAL A 85 6.77 5.83 16.20
CA VAL A 85 5.59 6.67 15.89
C VAL A 85 4.66 6.71 17.08
N ASP A 86 4.00 7.84 17.32
CA ASP A 86 2.98 7.94 18.37
C ASP A 86 1.86 6.92 18.08
N LYS A 87 1.58 6.07 19.07
CA LYS A 87 0.55 5.02 18.96
C LYS A 87 -0.83 5.58 18.66
N LYS A 88 -1.12 6.84 19.04
CA LYS A 88 -2.41 7.49 18.81
C LYS A 88 -2.62 7.87 17.35
N ALA A 89 -1.56 8.06 16.57
CA ALA A 89 -1.65 8.41 15.15
C ALA A 89 -2.16 7.24 14.28
N GLY A 90 -1.85 6.00 14.66
CA GLY A 90 -2.32 4.81 13.96
C GLY A 90 -1.92 4.81 12.48
N ILE A 91 -2.83 4.37 11.62
CA ILE A 91 -2.60 4.28 10.15
C ILE A 91 -2.58 5.64 9.44
N THR A 92 -2.93 6.72 10.12
CA THR A 92 -2.90 8.10 9.61
C THR A 92 -1.68 8.88 10.06
N ALA A 93 -0.67 8.18 10.58
CA ALA A 93 0.56 8.78 11.06
C ALA A 93 1.26 9.61 9.96
N THR A 94 1.81 10.73 10.39
CA THR A 94 2.59 11.66 9.58
C THR A 94 4.02 11.76 10.10
N ILE A 95 4.91 12.43 9.38
CA ILE A 95 6.29 12.68 9.85
C ILE A 95 6.34 13.45 11.16
N PHE A 96 5.29 14.22 11.51
CA PHE A 96 5.17 14.95 12.77
C PHE A 96 4.84 14.07 13.98
N ASP A 97 4.39 12.84 13.72
CA ASP A 97 4.07 11.86 14.76
C ASP A 97 5.28 10.97 15.12
N ILE A 98 6.47 11.25 14.54
CA ILE A 98 7.70 10.55 14.88
C ILE A 98 8.17 10.98 16.26
N VAL A 99 8.11 10.07 17.23
CA VAL A 99 8.52 10.31 18.63
C VAL A 99 9.92 9.80 18.95
N SER A 100 10.50 8.96 18.06
CA SER A 100 11.86 8.44 18.20
C SER A 100 12.49 8.25 16.84
N ASN A 101 13.71 8.75 16.67
CA ASN A 101 14.51 8.62 15.44
C ASN A 101 16.01 8.50 15.80
N PRO A 102 16.45 7.34 16.31
CA PRO A 102 17.77 7.19 16.90
C PRO A 102 18.93 7.37 15.90
N LYS A 103 18.67 7.12 14.62
CA LYS A 103 19.66 7.35 13.55
C LYS A 103 19.53 8.72 12.88
N ASN A 104 18.62 9.59 13.36
CA ASN A 104 18.32 10.89 12.72
C ASN A 104 18.01 10.76 11.23
N LEU A 105 17.22 9.75 10.84
CA LEU A 105 16.83 9.50 9.47
C LEU A 105 16.14 10.74 8.87
N GLN A 106 16.50 11.06 7.63
CA GLN A 106 15.89 12.14 6.86
C GLN A 106 14.73 11.56 6.03
N ILE A 107 13.52 11.73 6.51
CA ILE A 107 12.33 11.22 5.80
C ILE A 107 11.97 12.19 4.67
N ILE A 108 11.87 11.67 3.45
CA ILE A 108 11.58 12.42 2.24
C ILE A 108 10.32 11.85 1.61
N GLU A 109 9.26 12.66 1.57
CA GLU A 109 7.99 12.27 0.98
C GLU A 109 8.01 12.54 -0.53
N LEU A 110 7.73 11.51 -1.33
CA LEU A 110 7.71 11.54 -2.79
C LEU A 110 6.44 10.89 -3.33
N ASP A 111 6.08 11.21 -4.56
CA ASP A 111 5.08 10.45 -5.28
C ASP A 111 5.46 8.96 -5.32
N ALA A 112 4.52 8.08 -4.98
CA ALA A 112 4.78 6.65 -4.84
C ALA A 112 5.36 6.02 -6.12
N ALA A 113 4.94 6.49 -7.31
CA ALA A 113 5.46 6.00 -8.59
C ALA A 113 6.91 6.46 -8.87
N GLN A 114 7.40 7.48 -8.18
CA GLN A 114 8.77 7.97 -8.34
C GLN A 114 9.78 7.25 -7.42
N LEU A 115 9.32 6.64 -6.33
CA LEU A 115 10.19 6.00 -5.34
C LEU A 115 11.15 4.97 -5.92
N PRO A 116 10.77 4.07 -6.85
CA PRO A 116 11.74 3.13 -7.43
C PRO A 116 12.90 3.81 -8.15
N ARG A 117 12.64 4.93 -8.83
CA ARG A 117 13.67 5.69 -9.54
C ARG A 117 14.56 6.48 -8.59
N SER A 118 14.07 6.83 -7.41
CA SER A 118 14.81 7.56 -6.39
C SER A 118 15.82 6.69 -5.60
N LEU A 119 15.84 5.36 -5.81
CA LEU A 119 16.76 4.46 -5.11
C LEU A 119 18.25 4.80 -5.30
N GLU A 120 18.61 5.42 -6.42
CA GLU A 120 19.98 5.86 -6.65
C GLU A 120 20.40 7.03 -5.74
N ASP A 121 19.43 7.86 -5.34
CA ASP A 121 19.64 9.07 -4.54
C ASP A 121 19.31 8.88 -3.05
N MET A 122 18.67 7.76 -2.70
CA MET A 122 18.24 7.42 -1.34
C MET A 122 19.10 6.31 -0.74
N ASP A 123 19.21 6.30 0.58
CA ASP A 123 19.81 5.18 1.29
C ASP A 123 18.79 4.05 1.51
N LEU A 124 17.51 4.39 1.60
CA LEU A 124 16.38 3.47 1.68
C LEU A 124 15.17 4.09 1.01
N ALA A 125 14.30 3.28 0.41
CA ALA A 125 12.97 3.72 -0.03
C ALA A 125 11.92 2.68 0.35
N ILE A 126 10.76 3.17 0.82
CA ILE A 126 9.61 2.33 1.15
C ILE A 126 8.67 2.37 -0.05
N ILE A 127 8.49 1.23 -0.71
CA ILE A 127 7.86 1.15 -2.02
C ILE A 127 6.71 0.14 -1.99
N ASN A 128 5.55 0.51 -2.53
CA ASN A 128 4.44 -0.40 -2.77
C ASN A 128 4.82 -1.46 -3.80
N SER A 129 4.39 -2.71 -3.63
CA SER A 129 4.80 -3.83 -4.47
C SER A 129 4.48 -3.64 -5.96
N ASN A 130 3.36 -3.01 -6.32
CA ASN A 130 3.05 -2.73 -7.72
C ASN A 130 4.14 -1.89 -8.40
N PHE A 131 4.57 -0.78 -7.77
CA PHE A 131 5.64 0.08 -8.31
C PHE A 131 7.01 -0.61 -8.27
N ALA A 132 7.28 -1.42 -7.24
CA ALA A 132 8.50 -2.22 -7.18
C ALA A 132 8.58 -3.21 -8.36
N MET A 133 7.48 -3.95 -8.61
CA MET A 133 7.42 -4.92 -9.71
C MET A 133 7.50 -4.26 -11.09
N GLU A 134 6.88 -3.09 -11.30
CA GLU A 134 7.02 -2.30 -12.53
C GLU A 134 8.47 -1.89 -12.78
N ALA A 135 9.21 -1.60 -11.72
CA ALA A 135 10.64 -1.31 -11.76
C ALA A 135 11.52 -2.58 -11.82
N LYS A 136 10.91 -3.76 -12.04
CA LYS A 136 11.58 -5.08 -12.13
C LYS A 136 12.25 -5.53 -10.82
N LEU A 137 11.89 -4.94 -9.69
CA LEU A 137 12.25 -5.47 -8.38
C LEU A 137 11.34 -6.66 -8.04
N VAL A 138 11.88 -7.65 -7.39
CA VAL A 138 11.14 -8.81 -6.88
C VAL A 138 10.97 -8.64 -5.37
N PRO A 139 9.80 -8.20 -4.87
CA PRO A 139 9.63 -7.83 -3.46
C PRO A 139 10.15 -8.86 -2.48
N THR A 140 9.86 -10.14 -2.67
CA THR A 140 10.29 -11.23 -1.79
C THR A 140 11.81 -11.53 -1.83
N LYS A 141 12.56 -10.95 -2.77
CA LYS A 141 14.02 -11.15 -2.92
C LYS A 141 14.81 -9.88 -2.68
N ASP A 142 14.31 -8.75 -3.18
CA ASP A 142 15.06 -7.50 -3.24
C ASP A 142 14.74 -6.57 -2.07
N ALA A 143 13.62 -6.77 -1.37
CA ALA A 143 13.31 -6.00 -0.19
C ALA A 143 14.18 -6.43 1.00
N LEU A 144 14.76 -5.46 1.70
CA LEU A 144 15.51 -5.69 2.95
C LEU A 144 14.56 -6.02 4.11
N PHE A 145 13.33 -5.55 4.02
CA PHE A 145 12.27 -5.76 4.98
C PHE A 145 10.91 -5.58 4.30
N MET A 146 9.93 -6.40 4.66
CA MET A 146 8.58 -6.35 4.09
C MET A 146 7.52 -6.28 5.18
N GLU A 147 6.38 -5.73 4.83
CA GLU A 147 5.16 -5.82 5.61
C GLU A 147 4.67 -7.27 5.70
N ASP A 148 3.98 -7.62 6.79
CA ASP A 148 3.33 -8.91 6.89
C ASP A 148 2.09 -8.98 6.00
N SER A 149 1.70 -10.20 5.65
CA SER A 149 0.49 -10.46 4.87
C SER A 149 -0.81 -10.22 5.66
N ASP A 150 -0.76 -10.15 6.98
CA ASP A 150 -1.90 -9.78 7.84
C ASP A 150 -1.94 -8.25 7.99
N SER A 151 -2.58 -7.60 7.03
CA SER A 151 -2.53 -6.15 6.85
C SER A 151 -3.92 -5.62 6.50
N PRO A 152 -4.30 -4.41 6.99
CA PRO A 152 -5.60 -3.79 6.65
C PRO A 152 -5.66 -3.26 5.21
N TYR A 153 -4.55 -3.29 4.48
CA TYR A 153 -4.40 -2.67 3.16
C TYR A 153 -4.80 -3.59 2.00
N ALA A 154 -5.93 -4.32 2.16
CA ALA A 154 -6.48 -5.13 1.06
C ALA A 154 -6.98 -4.23 -0.10
N ASN A 155 -6.56 -4.55 -1.31
CA ASN A 155 -7.05 -3.94 -2.54
C ASN A 155 -8.49 -4.39 -2.83
N VAL A 156 -9.31 -3.46 -3.32
CA VAL A 156 -10.75 -3.61 -3.37
C VAL A 156 -11.36 -3.27 -4.72
N LEU A 157 -12.44 -3.96 -5.07
CA LEU A 157 -13.36 -3.54 -6.12
C LEU A 157 -14.26 -2.44 -5.57
N ALA A 158 -13.95 -1.20 -5.92
CA ALA A 158 -14.74 -0.02 -5.51
C ALA A 158 -15.89 0.25 -6.47
N ILE A 159 -17.02 0.64 -5.92
CA ILE A 159 -18.27 0.93 -6.62
C ILE A 159 -18.95 2.17 -6.00
N ARG A 160 -19.97 2.73 -6.66
CA ARG A 160 -20.90 3.69 -6.03
C ARG A 160 -21.79 2.97 -5.01
N ASN A 161 -22.14 3.65 -3.93
CA ASN A 161 -23.05 3.06 -2.91
C ASN A 161 -24.41 2.67 -3.49
N VAL A 162 -24.92 3.42 -4.47
CA VAL A 162 -26.19 3.13 -5.13
C VAL A 162 -26.18 1.85 -5.95
N ASP A 163 -24.99 1.37 -6.35
CA ASP A 163 -24.82 0.20 -7.21
C ASP A 163 -24.56 -1.11 -6.44
N LYS A 164 -24.65 -1.11 -5.11
CA LYS A 164 -24.46 -2.33 -4.29
C LYS A 164 -25.37 -3.49 -4.70
N GLY A 165 -26.55 -3.17 -5.20
CA GLY A 165 -27.54 -4.16 -5.69
C GLY A 165 -27.32 -4.61 -7.14
N ASN A 166 -26.40 -4.02 -7.89
CA ASN A 166 -26.20 -4.31 -9.31
C ASN A 166 -25.71 -5.76 -9.52
N PRO A 167 -26.46 -6.62 -10.24
CA PRO A 167 -26.09 -8.02 -10.43
C PRO A 167 -24.75 -8.20 -11.16
N ALA A 168 -24.47 -7.39 -12.18
CA ALA A 168 -23.23 -7.48 -12.95
C ALA A 168 -21.99 -7.15 -12.10
N LEU A 169 -22.09 -6.15 -11.21
CA LEU A 169 -21.00 -5.81 -10.30
C LEU A 169 -20.80 -6.88 -9.22
N ARG A 170 -21.87 -7.53 -8.78
CA ARG A 170 -21.80 -8.68 -7.85
C ARG A 170 -21.13 -9.88 -8.51
N GLU A 171 -21.47 -10.17 -9.76
CA GLU A 171 -20.82 -11.23 -10.54
C GLU A 171 -19.33 -10.94 -10.74
N LEU A 172 -18.97 -9.70 -11.09
CA LEU A 172 -17.57 -9.26 -11.17
C LEU A 172 -16.83 -9.44 -9.83
N ALA A 173 -17.46 -9.05 -8.72
CA ALA A 173 -16.88 -9.23 -7.39
C ALA A 173 -16.63 -10.71 -7.08
N GLN A 174 -17.60 -11.59 -7.37
CA GLN A 174 -17.46 -13.03 -7.17
C GLN A 174 -16.35 -13.62 -8.03
N ALA A 175 -16.23 -13.18 -9.29
CA ALA A 175 -15.15 -13.60 -10.18
C ALA A 175 -13.78 -13.20 -9.62
N LEU A 176 -13.61 -11.96 -9.14
CA LEU A 176 -12.35 -11.46 -8.58
C LEU A 176 -11.91 -12.17 -7.29
N ILE A 177 -12.85 -12.67 -6.49
CA ILE A 177 -12.55 -13.40 -5.25
C ILE A 177 -12.62 -14.91 -5.40
N SER A 178 -12.74 -15.40 -6.65
CA SER A 178 -12.81 -16.84 -6.92
C SER A 178 -11.53 -17.57 -6.50
N LYS A 179 -11.65 -18.87 -6.32
CA LYS A 179 -10.52 -19.75 -6.03
C LYS A 179 -9.46 -19.69 -7.13
N GLU A 180 -9.90 -19.64 -8.38
CA GLU A 180 -9.04 -19.55 -9.57
C GLU A 180 -8.17 -18.29 -9.55
N VAL A 181 -8.74 -17.14 -9.17
CA VAL A 181 -8.00 -15.88 -9.01
C VAL A 181 -7.03 -15.97 -7.83
N ALA A 182 -7.44 -16.52 -6.70
CA ALA A 182 -6.56 -16.69 -5.54
C ALA A 182 -5.36 -17.60 -5.87
N GLU A 183 -5.58 -18.73 -6.56
CA GLU A 183 -4.53 -19.64 -7.01
C GLU A 183 -3.61 -18.98 -8.06
N PHE A 184 -4.17 -18.18 -8.96
CA PHE A 184 -3.38 -17.40 -9.93
C PHE A 184 -2.46 -16.41 -9.21
N ILE A 185 -2.98 -15.65 -8.25
CA ILE A 185 -2.21 -14.68 -7.47
C ILE A 185 -1.06 -15.38 -6.74
N ALA A 186 -1.36 -16.46 -6.01
CA ALA A 186 -0.37 -17.21 -5.25
C ALA A 186 0.76 -17.75 -6.15
N ARG A 187 0.41 -18.31 -7.30
CA ARG A 187 1.37 -18.87 -8.27
C ARG A 187 2.21 -17.79 -8.95
N LYS A 188 1.57 -16.69 -9.38
CA LYS A 188 2.24 -15.64 -10.18
C LYS A 188 3.14 -14.77 -9.33
N TYR A 189 2.68 -14.37 -8.15
CA TYR A 189 3.34 -13.34 -7.35
C TYR A 189 4.18 -13.90 -6.18
N GLN A 190 4.07 -15.18 -5.88
CA GLN A 190 4.96 -15.92 -4.96
C GLN A 190 5.18 -15.19 -3.60
N GLY A 191 4.11 -14.63 -3.02
CA GLY A 191 4.14 -13.91 -1.75
C GLY A 191 4.35 -12.40 -1.85
N SER A 192 4.68 -11.83 -3.02
CA SER A 192 4.72 -10.37 -3.22
C SER A 192 3.32 -9.76 -3.21
N VAL A 193 2.34 -10.54 -3.66
CA VAL A 193 0.90 -10.25 -3.57
C VAL A 193 0.23 -11.46 -2.94
N VAL A 194 -0.65 -11.25 -1.97
CA VAL A 194 -1.30 -12.30 -1.20
C VAL A 194 -2.82 -12.24 -1.39
N PRO A 195 -3.49 -13.35 -1.72
CA PRO A 195 -4.95 -13.36 -1.79
C PRO A 195 -5.59 -12.98 -0.44
N ALA A 196 -6.61 -12.15 -0.48
CA ALA A 196 -7.39 -11.73 0.69
C ALA A 196 -8.90 -11.66 0.36
N PRO A 197 -9.49 -12.75 -0.20
CA PRO A 197 -10.82 -12.71 -0.74
C PRO A 197 -11.89 -12.56 0.34
N SER A 198 -12.71 -11.52 0.25
CA SER A 198 -13.93 -11.37 1.06
C SER A 198 -14.94 -10.44 0.39
N LEU A 199 -16.24 -10.72 0.55
CA LEU A 199 -17.31 -9.82 0.16
C LEU A 199 -17.62 -8.81 1.27
N ASN A 200 -18.03 -7.61 0.87
CA ASN A 200 -18.59 -6.57 1.72
C ASN A 200 -20.07 -6.42 1.34
N LEU A 201 -20.92 -7.21 2.00
CA LEU A 201 -22.37 -7.28 1.75
C LEU A 201 -23.13 -6.21 2.52
#